data_8431d64e7c77c2b2cfd70210fba19418
#
_entry.id   8431d64e7c77c2b2cfd70210fba19418
#
_cell.length_a   1.000
_cell.length_b   1.000
_cell.length_c   1.000
_cell.angle_alpha   90.00
_cell.angle_beta   90.00
_cell.angle_gamma   90.00
#
_symmetry.space_group_name_H-M   'P 1'
#
loop_
_entity.id
_entity.type
_entity.pdbx_description
1 polymer ?
#
loop_
_entity_poly.entity_id
_entity_poly.type
_entity_poly.pdbx_seq_one_letter_code
_entity_poly.pdbx_strand_id
1 'polypeptide(L)'
;MTFIKTVAGLGRRISMAEKIVQTAGRDQLGDFAPEFAHFNDDVLFGENWNNEDIDLKTRSIITVVALMSQGLTDISFKHHLENAKKNGVTQKEIAAVITHAAFYSGWPKAWAAFRLAKEVYES
;
A
#
# COMPACT_ATOMS: atom_id res chain seq x y z
N MET A 1 -8.36 -18.17 4.00
CA MET A 1 -7.89 -18.05 4.45
C MET A 1 -7.28 -17.91 5.13
N THR A 2 -7.02 -18.17 5.16
CA THR A 2 -6.42 -18.12 5.84
C THR A 2 -5.73 -18.23 6.39
N PHE A 3 -5.14 -18.80 6.58
CA PHE A 3 -4.34 -18.89 7.26
C PHE A 3 -3.49 -19.05 7.52
N ILE A 4 -2.94 -19.56 7.71
CA ILE A 4 -2.08 -19.78 8.23
C ILE A 4 -1.31 -19.79 8.53
N LYS A 5 -0.62 -20.20 8.91
CA LYS A 5 0.19 -20.24 9.44
C LYS A 5 1.01 -20.06 9.96
N THR A 6 1.62 -20.55 10.25
CA THR A 6 2.48 -20.40 10.98
C THR A 6 3.08 -20.49 11.42
N VAL A 7 4.00 -21.02 11.57
CA VAL A 7 4.70 -20.96 12.24
C VAL A 7 5.30 -20.74 12.66
N ALA A 8 6.02 -21.04 12.56
CA ALA A 8 6.59 -20.74 13.15
C ALA A 8 6.90 -20.32 13.59
N GLY A 9 7.09 -20.39 13.53
CA GLY A 9 7.22 -19.83 14.20
C GLY A 9 7.15 -19.26 14.59
N LEU A 10 7.40 -19.57 14.55
CA LEU A 10 7.15 -18.92 14.89
C LEU A 10 7.33 -18.19 15.02
N GLY A 11 7.50 -18.15 14.74
CA GLY A 11 7.41 -17.44 14.93
C GLY A 11 7.52 -16.69 14.31
N ARG A 12 7.44 -16.78 13.76
CA ARG A 12 7.12 -16.15 13.22
C ARG A 12 6.46 -15.51 13.09
N ARG A 13 6.27 -15.83 12.86
CA ARG A 13 5.42 -15.44 12.67
C ARG A 13 4.66 -15.21 12.61
N ILE A 14 4.59 -15.49 12.58
CA ILE A 14 3.77 -15.45 12.51
C ILE A 14 3.16 -15.36 12.06
N SER A 15 3.09 -15.57 12.04
CA SER A 15 2.38 -15.38 11.62
C SER A 15 1.74 -15.47 10.80
N MET A 16 1.78 -15.87 11.77
CA MET A 16 1.46 -15.73 10.48
C MET A 16 0.81 -14.50 10.02
N ALA A 17 1.43 -13.63 9.50
CA ALA A 17 0.76 -12.46 8.99
C ALA A 17 -0.37 -12.88 8.06
N GLU A 18 -1.50 -12.21 8.16
CA GLU A 18 -2.61 -12.48 7.27
C GLU A 18 -2.22 -12.13 5.85
N LYS A 19 -2.55 -13.00 4.92
CA LYS A 19 -2.30 -12.73 3.51
C LYS A 19 -3.29 -11.71 3.00
N ILE A 20 -2.80 -10.83 2.12
CA ILE A 20 -3.66 -9.90 1.41
C ILE A 20 -4.45 -10.67 0.37
N VAL A 21 -5.77 -10.47 0.36
CA VAL A 21 -6.66 -10.97 -0.67
C VAL A 21 -7.40 -9.78 -1.25
N GLN A 22 -7.26 -9.56 -2.55
CA GLN A 22 -7.91 -8.45 -3.23
C GLN A 22 -8.81 -8.99 -4.34
N THR A 23 -10.00 -8.44 -4.45
CA THR A 23 -10.97 -8.82 -5.48
C THR A 23 -11.47 -7.63 -6.29
N ALA A 24 -10.93 -6.42 -6.03
CA ALA A 24 -11.41 -5.19 -6.69
C ALA A 24 -11.31 -5.25 -8.21
N GLY A 25 -10.26 -5.88 -8.73
CA GLY A 25 -10.09 -6.02 -10.17
C GLY A 25 -11.23 -6.82 -10.78
N ARG A 26 -11.51 -7.98 -10.22
CA ARG A 26 -12.61 -8.83 -10.70
C ARG A 26 -13.97 -8.15 -10.52
N ASP A 27 -14.17 -7.49 -9.39
CA ASP A 27 -15.44 -6.85 -9.09
C ASP A 27 -15.76 -5.69 -10.02
N GLN A 28 -14.74 -4.91 -10.41
CA GLN A 28 -14.94 -3.70 -11.21
C GLN A 28 -14.67 -3.91 -12.68
N LEU A 29 -13.73 -4.77 -13.05
CA LEU A 29 -13.23 -4.91 -14.41
C LEU A 29 -13.22 -6.34 -14.92
N GLY A 30 -13.77 -7.31 -14.16
CA GLY A 30 -13.68 -8.72 -14.53
C GLY A 30 -14.27 -9.04 -15.89
N ASP A 31 -15.37 -8.39 -16.27
CA ASP A 31 -16.00 -8.62 -17.57
C ASP A 31 -15.37 -7.77 -18.68
N PHE A 32 -14.90 -6.59 -18.35
CA PHE A 32 -14.34 -5.66 -19.32
C PHE A 32 -12.86 -5.97 -19.63
N ALA A 33 -12.08 -6.27 -18.61
CA ALA A 33 -10.63 -6.48 -18.73
C ALA A 33 -10.19 -7.64 -17.83
N PRO A 34 -10.58 -8.89 -18.17
CA PRO A 34 -10.34 -10.03 -17.29
C PRO A 34 -8.86 -10.31 -17.02
N GLU A 35 -8.00 -10.10 -17.99
CA GLU A 35 -6.57 -10.31 -17.81
C GLU A 35 -5.99 -9.29 -16.83
N PHE A 36 -6.36 -8.01 -16.99
CA PHE A 36 -5.92 -6.97 -16.06
C PHE A 36 -6.43 -7.26 -14.65
N ALA A 37 -7.69 -7.67 -14.52
CA ALA A 37 -8.28 -8.02 -13.24
C ALA A 37 -7.51 -9.15 -12.56
N HIS A 38 -7.14 -10.16 -13.34
CA HIS A 38 -6.32 -11.27 -12.84
C HIS A 38 -4.95 -10.77 -12.35
N PHE A 39 -4.27 -9.96 -13.13
CA PHE A 39 -2.96 -9.44 -12.72
C PHE A 39 -3.08 -8.56 -11.47
N ASN A 40 -4.11 -7.75 -11.39
CA ASN A 40 -4.34 -6.92 -10.21
C ASN A 40 -4.57 -7.75 -8.96
N ASP A 41 -5.52 -8.68 -9.04
CA ASP A 41 -5.98 -9.41 -7.85
C ASP A 41 -5.03 -10.53 -7.44
N ASP A 42 -4.60 -11.34 -8.41
CA ASP A 42 -3.88 -12.57 -8.11
C ASP A 42 -2.37 -12.40 -8.13
N VAL A 43 -1.84 -11.52 -8.98
CA VAL A 43 -0.40 -11.33 -9.12
C VAL A 43 0.09 -10.15 -8.29
N LEU A 44 -0.44 -8.95 -8.53
CA LEU A 44 0.01 -7.78 -7.78
C LEU A 44 -0.28 -7.95 -6.29
N PHE A 45 -1.52 -8.19 -5.93
CA PHE A 45 -1.89 -8.31 -4.52
C PHE A 45 -1.72 -9.71 -3.96
N GLY A 46 -2.06 -10.74 -4.72
CA GLY A 46 -1.99 -12.12 -4.25
C GLY A 46 -0.57 -12.65 -4.10
N GLU A 47 0.33 -12.25 -4.99
CA GLU A 47 1.71 -12.71 -4.97
C GLU A 47 2.68 -11.64 -4.52
N ASN A 48 2.70 -10.48 -5.19
CA ASN A 48 3.72 -9.48 -4.91
C ASN A 48 3.59 -8.85 -3.53
N TRP A 49 2.38 -8.38 -3.17
CA TRP A 49 2.18 -7.78 -1.84
C TRP A 49 2.35 -8.78 -0.70
N ASN A 50 2.18 -10.06 -0.96
CA ASN A 50 2.36 -11.13 0.03
C ASN A 50 3.78 -11.70 0.05
N ASN A 51 4.65 -11.23 -0.81
CA ASN A 51 6.05 -11.66 -0.82
C ASN A 51 6.75 -11.09 0.41
N GLU A 52 7.43 -11.95 1.16
CA GLU A 52 8.01 -11.60 2.46
C GLU A 52 9.43 -11.03 2.41
N ASP A 53 9.97 -10.80 1.22
CA ASP A 53 11.31 -10.24 1.09
C ASP A 53 11.40 -8.82 1.66
N ILE A 54 10.31 -8.05 1.57
CA ILE A 54 10.14 -6.80 2.30
C ILE A 54 8.76 -6.79 2.93
N ASP A 55 8.62 -6.11 4.06
CA ASP A 55 7.36 -6.16 4.81
C ASP A 55 6.29 -5.21 4.23
N LEU A 56 5.07 -5.35 4.73
CA LEU A 56 3.93 -4.56 4.26
C LEU A 56 4.11 -3.07 4.53
N LYS A 57 4.72 -2.73 5.65
CA LYS A 57 4.98 -1.34 6.00
C LYS A 57 5.89 -0.69 4.96
N THR A 58 6.98 -1.37 4.61
CA THR A 58 7.92 -0.91 3.61
C THR A 58 7.27 -0.80 2.23
N ARG A 59 6.47 -1.82 1.84
CA ARG A 59 5.75 -1.79 0.56
C ARG A 59 4.80 -0.60 0.49
N SER A 60 4.11 -0.30 1.59
CA SER A 60 3.21 0.85 1.65
C SER A 60 3.95 2.16 1.46
N ILE A 61 5.11 2.31 2.08
CA ILE A 61 5.94 3.52 1.93
C ILE A 61 6.40 3.68 0.48
N ILE A 62 6.89 2.60 -0.12
CA ILE A 62 7.33 2.62 -1.53
C ILE A 62 6.18 3.04 -2.45
N THR A 63 4.99 2.48 -2.23
CA THR A 63 3.81 2.78 -3.04
C THR A 63 3.42 4.26 -2.93
N VAL A 64 3.37 4.79 -1.70
CA VAL A 64 3.04 6.19 -1.47
C VAL A 64 4.03 7.11 -2.19
N VAL A 65 5.32 6.83 -2.05
CA VAL A 65 6.36 7.63 -2.70
C VAL A 65 6.25 7.56 -4.23
N ALA A 66 6.04 6.34 -4.76
CA ALA A 66 5.93 6.16 -6.20
C ALA A 66 4.75 6.94 -6.79
N LEU A 67 3.59 6.88 -6.15
CA LEU A 67 2.39 7.58 -6.63
C LEU A 67 2.54 9.09 -6.50
N MET A 68 3.01 9.56 -5.37
CA MET A 68 3.27 10.99 -5.15
C MET A 68 4.22 11.54 -6.20
N SER A 69 5.30 10.80 -6.49
CA SER A 69 6.33 11.24 -7.44
C SER A 69 5.79 11.37 -8.85
N GLN A 70 4.76 10.62 -9.19
CA GLN A 70 4.10 10.71 -10.49
C GLN A 70 2.98 11.76 -10.51
N GLY A 71 2.69 12.38 -9.37
CA GLY A 71 1.59 13.33 -9.25
C GLY A 71 0.22 12.65 -9.16
N LEU A 72 0.17 11.37 -8.83
CA LEU A 72 -1.09 10.63 -8.74
C LEU A 72 -1.63 10.72 -7.32
N THR A 73 -2.27 11.85 -7.02
CA THR A 73 -2.79 12.16 -5.69
C THR A 73 -4.31 12.26 -5.72
N ASP A 74 -4.94 11.18 -6.16
CA ASP A 74 -6.38 11.03 -6.25
C ASP A 74 -6.91 10.08 -5.17
N ILE A 75 -8.09 9.51 -5.40
CA ILE A 75 -8.72 8.57 -4.47
C ILE A 75 -7.87 7.30 -4.27
N SER A 76 -7.17 6.85 -5.32
CA SER A 76 -6.27 5.69 -5.21
C SER A 76 -5.12 5.98 -4.25
N PHE A 77 -4.57 7.19 -4.33
CA PHE A 77 -3.51 7.61 -3.41
C PHE A 77 -4.01 7.61 -1.96
N LYS A 78 -5.23 8.12 -1.76
CA LYS A 78 -5.84 8.13 -0.43
C LYS A 78 -5.98 6.71 0.13
N HIS A 79 -6.40 5.76 -0.70
CA HIS A 79 -6.50 4.36 -0.28
C HIS A 79 -5.13 3.80 0.12
N HIS A 80 -4.08 4.15 -0.59
CA HIS A 80 -2.73 3.69 -0.24
C HIS A 80 -2.21 4.35 1.04
N LEU A 81 -2.60 5.59 1.31
CA LEU A 81 -2.31 6.21 2.60
C LEU A 81 -3.03 5.51 3.75
N GLU A 82 -4.29 5.14 3.52
CA GLU A 82 -5.06 4.36 4.52
C GLU A 82 -4.40 3.01 4.77
N ASN A 83 -3.94 2.35 3.71
CA ASN A 83 -3.21 1.09 3.85
C ASN A 83 -1.89 1.28 4.60
N ALA A 84 -1.18 2.37 4.32
CA ALA A 84 0.07 2.67 5.03
C ALA A 84 -0.18 2.82 6.53
N LYS A 85 -1.23 3.55 6.89
CA LYS A 85 -1.63 3.72 8.29
C LYS A 85 -1.96 2.37 8.92
N LYS A 86 -2.74 1.56 8.24
CA LYS A 86 -3.13 0.22 8.69
C LYS A 86 -1.90 -0.68 8.86
N ASN A 87 -0.92 -0.56 7.98
CA ASN A 87 0.29 -1.38 7.99
C ASN A 87 1.37 -0.85 8.93
N GLY A 88 1.03 0.13 9.77
CA GLY A 88 1.91 0.57 10.85
C GLY A 88 2.80 1.77 10.53
N VAL A 89 2.58 2.43 9.40
CA VAL A 89 3.30 3.69 9.12
C VAL A 89 2.65 4.77 9.96
N THR A 90 3.37 5.31 10.91
CA THR A 90 2.84 6.32 11.83
C THR A 90 2.73 7.68 11.16
N GLN A 91 1.97 8.59 11.79
CA GLN A 91 1.86 9.97 11.30
C GLN A 91 3.24 10.62 11.18
N LYS A 92 4.09 10.43 12.19
CA LYS A 92 5.43 10.99 12.19
C LYS A 92 6.28 10.42 11.05
N GLU A 93 6.15 9.12 10.82
CA GLU A 93 6.88 8.46 9.73
C GLU A 93 6.41 8.91 8.36
N ILE A 94 5.09 8.97 8.13
CA ILE A 94 4.58 9.38 6.82
C ILE A 94 4.96 10.84 6.52
N ALA A 95 4.94 11.70 7.55
CA ALA A 95 5.39 13.07 7.38
C ALA A 95 6.86 13.14 6.97
N ALA A 96 7.71 12.34 7.61
CA ALA A 96 9.13 12.29 7.28
C ALA A 96 9.36 11.72 5.87
N VAL A 97 8.61 10.69 5.49
CA VAL A 97 8.70 10.07 4.16
C VAL A 97 8.35 11.08 3.07
N ILE A 98 7.21 11.77 3.20
CA ILE A 98 6.77 12.74 2.19
C ILE A 98 7.74 13.93 2.14
N THR A 99 8.21 14.37 3.29
CA THR A 99 9.18 15.47 3.37
C THR A 99 10.48 15.11 2.64
N HIS A 100 11.01 13.91 2.89
CA HIS A 100 12.20 13.46 2.21
C HIS A 100 11.98 13.38 0.69
N ALA A 101 10.89 12.76 0.28
CA ALA A 101 10.55 12.61 -1.13
C ALA A 101 10.36 13.96 -1.83
N ALA A 102 9.91 14.99 -1.11
CA ALA A 102 9.70 16.32 -1.67
C ALA A 102 10.96 16.92 -2.31
N PHE A 103 12.13 16.63 -1.71
CA PHE A 103 13.40 17.14 -2.24
C PHE A 103 13.78 16.52 -3.59
N TYR A 104 13.26 15.34 -3.88
CA TYR A 104 13.58 14.60 -5.11
C TYR A 104 12.46 14.64 -6.14
N SER A 105 11.20 14.76 -5.69
CA SER A 105 10.04 14.71 -6.58
C SER A 105 9.41 16.06 -6.86
N GLY A 106 9.72 17.06 -6.03
CA GLY A 106 9.18 18.40 -6.18
C GLY A 106 8.22 18.77 -5.07
N TRP A 107 8.34 19.99 -4.62
CA TRP A 107 7.59 20.52 -3.48
C TRP A 107 6.07 20.56 -3.72
N PRO A 108 5.59 20.96 -4.90
CA PRO A 108 4.14 20.97 -5.15
C PRO A 108 3.49 19.59 -5.05
N LYS A 109 4.20 18.54 -5.46
CA LYS A 109 3.70 17.16 -5.34
C LYS A 109 3.58 16.76 -3.87
N ALA A 110 4.53 17.21 -3.04
CA ALA A 110 4.48 16.96 -1.61
C ALA A 110 3.30 17.69 -0.95
N TRP A 111 3.01 18.91 -1.36
CA TRP A 111 1.83 19.62 -0.86
C TRP A 111 0.55 18.85 -1.14
N ALA A 112 0.39 18.36 -2.38
CA ALA A 112 -0.77 17.57 -2.76
C ALA A 112 -0.86 16.29 -1.91
N ALA A 113 0.26 15.61 -1.71
CA ALA A 113 0.32 14.41 -0.89
C ALA A 113 -0.06 14.70 0.57
N PHE A 114 0.45 15.79 1.13
CA PHE A 114 0.17 16.14 2.53
C PHE A 114 -1.29 16.49 2.77
N ARG A 115 -1.98 17.09 1.80
CA ARG A 115 -3.40 17.38 1.98
C ARG A 115 -4.19 16.10 2.26
N LEU A 116 -3.90 15.04 1.52
CA LEU A 116 -4.57 13.76 1.73
C LEU A 116 -4.02 13.02 2.95
N ALA A 117 -2.72 13.07 3.18
CA ALA A 117 -2.12 12.40 4.34
C ALA A 117 -2.67 12.98 5.64
N LYS A 118 -2.79 14.30 5.72
CA LYS A 118 -3.37 14.95 6.91
C LYS A 118 -4.80 14.46 7.15
N GLU A 119 -5.59 14.41 6.08
CA GLU A 119 -6.97 13.94 6.16
C GLU A 119 -7.05 12.51 6.69
N VAL A 120 -6.22 11.62 6.17
CA VAL A 120 -6.22 10.21 6.56
C VAL A 120 -5.75 10.02 8.00
N TYR A 121 -4.69 10.71 8.39
CA TYR A 121 -4.06 10.47 9.69
C TYR A 121 -4.74 11.21 10.83
N GLU A 122 -5.55 12.21 10.53
CA GLU A 122 -6.30 12.94 11.55
C GLU A 122 -7.76 12.48 11.68
N SER A 123 -8.16 11.50 10.86
CA SER A 123 -9.53 11.00 10.94
C SER A 123 -9.71 10.01 12.09
#